data_88f5e5eee1154651bcb881ca154f7efa
#
_entry.id   88f5e5eee1154651bcb881ca154f7efa
#
_cell.length_a   1.000
_cell.length_b   1.000
_cell.length_c   1.000
_cell.angle_alpha   90.00
_cell.angle_beta   90.00
_cell.angle_gamma   90.00
#
_symmetry.space_group_name_H-M   'P 1'
#
loop_
_entity.id
_entity.type
_entity.pdbx_description
1 polymer ?
#
loop_
_entity_poly.entity_id
_entity_poly.type
_entity_poly.pdbx_seq_one_letter_code
_entity_poly.pdbx_strand_id
1 'polypeptide(L)'
;MINNKGLITTFILAVLSTLYLGSVWNDFFGTLSVNVSMDRQQAVKAASDASKQFTILDDSFEQASIYNFDDSLRNFVELKQGGKEKFQEIIDNDVYSPYNWMVRSYKEGEIIEAMFQFKPDGSPNGYRIKIPEDYDSDSLDEEDALALVEQNINNQWSGNFSDYNLIESSFKEMPNGRVDHSFLFEHNLQDIGEAKYRLRATVSGSIINSVSPFAFVPESFQREFANIRSDNDTIAIFANFAFLGIYLLGIGVTSLIIFYRNGWLRWKKSVLAAAFVALFSNILLNLNFYPTFWMAYDTASSKSQFLTEQLLGTICLLYTSDAADEQQR
;
A
#
# COMPACT_ATOMS: atom_id res chain seq x y z
N MET A 1 -1.24 -43.95 -20.39
CA MET A 1 -2.44 -43.32 -21.00
C MET A 1 -3.28 -42.76 -19.87
N ILE A 2 -3.46 -41.45 -19.80
CA ILE A 2 -4.37 -40.83 -18.82
C ILE A 2 -5.79 -41.23 -19.24
N ASN A 3 -6.50 -41.93 -18.35
CA ASN A 3 -7.86 -42.36 -18.61
C ASN A 3 -8.74 -41.11 -18.72
N ASN A 4 -9.47 -40.91 -19.82
CA ASN A 4 -10.35 -39.77 -20.04
C ASN A 4 -11.34 -39.54 -18.88
N LYS A 5 -11.75 -40.60 -18.19
CA LYS A 5 -12.60 -40.53 -16.99
C LYS A 5 -11.88 -39.82 -15.83
N GLY A 6 -10.60 -40.13 -15.60
CA GLY A 6 -9.81 -39.46 -14.56
C GLY A 6 -9.61 -37.97 -14.84
N LEU A 7 -9.37 -37.62 -16.10
CA LEU A 7 -9.21 -36.22 -16.54
C LEU A 7 -10.50 -35.40 -16.37
N ILE A 8 -11.65 -36.00 -16.73
CA ILE A 8 -12.97 -35.38 -16.53
C ILE A 8 -13.25 -35.18 -15.04
N THR A 9 -12.98 -36.22 -14.21
CA THR A 9 -13.18 -36.11 -12.75
C THR A 9 -12.33 -35.00 -12.14
N THR A 10 -11.04 -34.91 -12.50
CA THR A 10 -10.14 -33.85 -12.02
C THR A 10 -10.62 -32.47 -12.47
N PHE A 11 -11.08 -32.35 -13.70
CA PHE A 11 -11.64 -31.07 -14.21
C PHE A 11 -12.90 -30.66 -13.43
N ILE A 12 -13.83 -31.58 -13.19
CA ILE A 12 -15.04 -31.31 -12.41
C ILE A 12 -14.69 -30.88 -10.98
N LEU A 13 -13.75 -31.58 -10.32
CA LEU A 13 -13.28 -31.22 -8.99
C LEU A 13 -12.64 -29.84 -8.96
N ALA A 14 -11.82 -29.51 -9.97
CA ALA A 14 -11.22 -28.18 -10.08
C ALA A 14 -12.28 -27.08 -10.21
N VAL A 15 -13.30 -27.27 -11.06
CA VAL A 15 -14.40 -26.34 -11.24
C VAL A 15 -15.20 -26.17 -9.93
N LEU A 16 -15.55 -27.29 -9.27
CA LEU A 16 -16.29 -27.24 -8.00
C LEU A 16 -15.48 -26.54 -6.91
N SER A 17 -14.16 -26.81 -6.81
CA SER A 17 -13.27 -26.11 -5.87
C SER A 17 -13.18 -24.61 -6.14
N THR A 18 -13.11 -24.21 -7.40
CA THR A 18 -13.08 -22.79 -7.78
C THR A 18 -14.40 -22.10 -7.44
N LEU A 19 -15.54 -22.74 -7.70
CA LEU A 19 -16.84 -22.20 -7.33
C LEU A 19 -17.02 -22.09 -5.81
N TYR A 20 -16.58 -23.11 -5.07
CA TYR A 20 -16.57 -23.07 -3.60
C TYR A 20 -15.69 -21.96 -3.06
N LEU A 21 -14.45 -21.84 -3.53
CA LEU A 21 -13.55 -20.74 -3.15
C LEU A 21 -14.16 -19.38 -3.46
N GLY A 22 -14.81 -19.23 -4.63
CA GLY A 22 -15.52 -18.01 -4.97
C GLY A 22 -16.67 -17.67 -4.02
N SER A 23 -17.40 -18.67 -3.52
CA SER A 23 -18.52 -18.46 -2.60
C SER A 23 -18.12 -18.06 -1.17
N VAL A 24 -16.93 -18.48 -0.72
CA VAL A 24 -16.39 -18.16 0.62
C VAL A 24 -15.27 -17.12 0.60
N TRP A 25 -14.98 -16.56 -0.57
CA TRP A 25 -13.86 -15.63 -0.76
C TRP A 25 -13.92 -14.43 0.16
N ASN A 26 -15.08 -13.82 0.29
CA ASN A 26 -15.31 -12.65 1.14
C ASN A 26 -15.14 -12.94 2.63
N ASP A 27 -15.44 -14.16 3.07
CA ASP A 27 -15.29 -14.55 4.48
C ASP A 27 -13.83 -14.76 4.87
N PHE A 28 -12.99 -15.17 3.90
CA PHE A 28 -11.55 -15.38 4.13
C PHE A 28 -10.75 -14.08 4.13
N PHE A 29 -11.13 -13.11 3.32
CA PHE A 29 -10.43 -11.84 3.22
C PHE A 29 -11.23 -10.74 3.90
N GLY A 30 -10.94 -10.44 5.16
CA GLY A 30 -11.60 -9.37 5.93
C GLY A 30 -11.52 -7.98 5.29
N THR A 31 -10.58 -7.77 4.34
CA THR A 31 -10.50 -6.58 3.49
C THR A 31 -11.69 -6.40 2.55
N LEU A 32 -12.48 -7.45 2.32
CA LEU A 32 -13.65 -7.43 1.44
C LEU A 32 -14.96 -7.06 2.16
N SER A 33 -14.94 -6.90 3.48
CA SER A 33 -16.09 -6.40 4.27
C SER A 33 -16.30 -4.89 4.11
N VAL A 34 -15.31 -4.17 3.57
CA VAL A 34 -15.41 -2.73 3.33
C VAL A 34 -16.11 -2.48 2.00
N ASN A 35 -17.16 -1.67 2.03
CA ASN A 35 -17.85 -1.24 0.82
C ASN A 35 -17.00 -0.19 0.08
N VAL A 36 -16.28 -0.62 -0.97
CA VAL A 36 -15.50 0.25 -1.82
C VAL A 36 -16.37 0.73 -2.97
N SER A 37 -16.95 1.91 -2.86
CA SER A 37 -17.78 2.52 -3.90
C SER A 37 -16.98 3.36 -4.90
N MET A 38 -15.79 3.84 -4.50
CA MET A 38 -14.89 4.59 -5.37
C MET A 38 -13.94 3.64 -6.12
N ASP A 39 -13.90 3.74 -7.44
CA ASP A 39 -12.92 3.04 -8.26
C ASP A 39 -11.64 3.86 -8.47
N ARG A 40 -10.62 3.24 -9.09
CA ARG A 40 -9.33 3.88 -9.37
C ARG A 40 -9.43 5.14 -10.23
N GLN A 41 -10.29 5.13 -11.26
CA GLN A 41 -10.42 6.26 -12.18
C GLN A 41 -11.10 7.44 -11.47
N GLN A 42 -12.07 7.16 -10.63
CA GLN A 42 -12.73 8.15 -9.78
C GLN A 42 -11.74 8.76 -8.78
N ALA A 43 -10.87 7.94 -8.15
CA ALA A 43 -9.83 8.42 -7.24
C ALA A 43 -8.83 9.35 -7.95
N VAL A 44 -8.34 8.96 -9.12
CA VAL A 44 -7.44 9.78 -9.96
C VAL A 44 -8.12 11.09 -10.35
N LYS A 45 -9.38 11.06 -10.76
CA LYS A 45 -10.15 12.27 -11.09
C LYS A 45 -10.33 13.17 -9.87
N ALA A 46 -10.71 12.60 -8.72
CA ALA A 46 -10.87 13.36 -7.48
C ALA A 46 -9.56 14.04 -7.06
N ALA A 47 -8.41 13.37 -7.21
CA ALA A 47 -7.10 13.96 -6.94
C ALA A 47 -6.77 15.08 -7.94
N SER A 48 -7.10 14.93 -9.23
CA SER A 48 -6.95 16.00 -10.21
C SER A 48 -7.83 17.21 -9.89
N ASP A 49 -9.03 16.99 -9.39
CA ASP A 49 -9.91 18.09 -8.98
C ASP A 49 -9.41 18.76 -7.69
N ALA A 50 -8.89 17.99 -6.72
CA ALA A 50 -8.29 18.50 -5.50
C ALA A 50 -6.99 19.29 -5.77
N SER A 51 -6.16 18.84 -6.73
CA SER A 51 -4.90 19.53 -7.07
C SER A 51 -5.10 20.95 -7.59
N LYS A 52 -6.24 21.26 -8.20
CA LYS A 52 -6.57 22.61 -8.70
C LYS A 52 -6.67 23.68 -7.60
N GLN A 53 -6.81 23.25 -6.35
CA GLN A 53 -6.82 24.16 -5.20
C GLN A 53 -5.41 24.65 -4.85
N PHE A 54 -4.38 23.98 -5.36
CA PHE A 54 -2.99 24.28 -5.08
C PHE A 54 -2.31 24.83 -6.34
N THR A 55 -1.97 26.10 -6.32
CA THR A 55 -1.35 26.79 -7.46
C THR A 55 0.01 26.23 -7.89
N ILE A 56 0.65 25.47 -6.99
CA ILE A 56 1.95 24.80 -7.23
C ILE A 56 1.81 23.50 -8.02
N LEU A 57 0.58 23.00 -8.23
CA LEU A 57 0.30 21.78 -8.99
C LEU A 57 -0.43 22.17 -10.27
N ASP A 58 0.24 22.04 -11.42
CA ASP A 58 -0.34 22.32 -12.73
C ASP A 58 -0.85 21.04 -13.42
N ASP A 59 -1.52 21.20 -14.56
CA ASP A 59 -2.09 20.09 -15.33
C ASP A 59 -1.03 19.17 -15.98
N SER A 60 0.27 19.49 -15.87
CA SER A 60 1.37 18.66 -16.40
C SER A 60 1.79 17.54 -15.45
N PHE A 61 1.30 17.52 -14.21
CA PHE A 61 1.57 16.46 -13.26
C PHE A 61 0.86 15.16 -13.67
N GLU A 62 1.62 14.09 -13.70
CA GLU A 62 1.08 12.75 -13.91
C GLU A 62 0.60 12.13 -12.60
N GLN A 63 -0.27 11.15 -12.70
CA GLN A 63 -0.86 10.53 -11.53
C GLN A 63 -0.65 9.03 -11.51
N ALA A 64 -0.33 8.51 -10.34
CA ALA A 64 -0.34 7.10 -10.01
C ALA A 64 -1.25 6.85 -8.82
N SER A 65 -1.83 5.66 -8.72
CA SER A 65 -2.76 5.37 -7.63
C SER A 65 -2.64 3.94 -7.13
N ILE A 66 -2.81 3.79 -5.83
CA ILE A 66 -2.86 2.50 -5.15
C ILE A 66 -3.99 2.52 -4.11
N TYR A 67 -4.65 1.39 -3.93
CA TYR A 67 -5.53 1.18 -2.79
C TYR A 67 -4.69 0.65 -1.64
N ASN A 68 -4.64 1.39 -0.55
CA ASN A 68 -3.78 1.15 0.60
C ASN A 68 -4.58 0.69 1.80
N PHE A 69 -3.92 -0.05 2.68
CA PHE A 69 -4.47 -0.51 3.93
C PHE A 69 -3.45 -0.34 5.07
N ASP A 70 -3.88 0.26 6.19
CA ASP A 70 -3.08 0.37 7.40
C ASP A 70 -3.27 -0.86 8.30
N ASP A 71 -2.33 -1.77 8.24
CA ASP A 71 -2.30 -2.98 9.05
C ASP A 71 -2.06 -2.73 10.54
N SER A 72 -1.46 -1.60 10.89
CA SER A 72 -0.95 -1.35 12.24
C SER A 72 -2.08 -1.33 13.27
N LEU A 73 -3.11 -0.52 12.99
CA LEU A 73 -4.29 -0.44 13.85
C LEU A 73 -5.06 -1.76 13.89
N ARG A 74 -5.26 -2.41 12.73
CA ARG A 74 -5.95 -3.70 12.68
C ARG A 74 -5.26 -4.72 13.57
N ASN A 75 -3.95 -4.90 13.41
CA ASN A 75 -3.19 -5.88 14.18
C ASN A 75 -3.27 -5.61 15.69
N PHE A 76 -3.22 -4.33 16.07
CA PHE A 76 -3.38 -3.94 17.47
C PHE A 76 -4.78 -4.28 17.99
N VAL A 77 -5.83 -3.90 17.29
CA VAL A 77 -7.22 -4.10 17.70
C VAL A 77 -7.55 -5.59 17.74
N GLU A 78 -7.19 -6.35 16.70
CA GLU A 78 -7.49 -7.77 16.61
C GLU A 78 -6.76 -8.59 17.70
N LEU A 79 -5.54 -8.20 18.07
CA LEU A 79 -4.75 -8.94 19.07
C LEU A 79 -4.96 -8.47 20.52
N LYS A 80 -5.32 -7.20 20.74
CA LYS A 80 -5.35 -6.60 22.10
C LYS A 80 -6.69 -6.01 22.52
N GLN A 81 -7.63 -5.72 21.58
CA GLN A 81 -8.79 -4.88 21.87
C GLN A 81 -10.16 -5.53 21.58
N GLY A 82 -10.22 -6.82 21.31
CA GLY A 82 -11.51 -7.51 21.13
C GLY A 82 -11.75 -8.15 19.76
N GLY A 83 -10.69 -8.31 18.97
CA GLY A 83 -10.77 -9.12 17.76
C GLY A 83 -11.31 -8.39 16.53
N LYS A 84 -11.76 -9.19 15.58
CA LYS A 84 -12.26 -8.70 14.28
C LYS A 84 -13.55 -7.89 14.42
N GLU A 85 -14.41 -8.27 15.37
CA GLU A 85 -15.67 -7.59 15.61
C GLU A 85 -15.45 -6.15 16.07
N LYS A 86 -14.48 -5.93 16.96
CA LYS A 86 -14.11 -4.57 17.40
C LYS A 86 -13.47 -3.75 16.27
N PHE A 87 -12.67 -4.39 15.42
CA PHE A 87 -12.11 -3.71 14.26
C PHE A 87 -13.19 -3.29 13.25
N GLN A 88 -14.21 -4.13 13.04
CA GLN A 88 -15.36 -3.76 12.18
C GLN A 88 -16.16 -2.58 12.77
N GLU A 89 -16.39 -2.56 14.08
CA GLU A 89 -17.03 -1.42 14.77
C GLU A 89 -16.27 -0.10 14.53
N ILE A 90 -14.93 -0.14 14.56
CA ILE A 90 -14.08 1.03 14.30
C ILE A 90 -14.25 1.52 12.86
N ILE A 91 -14.33 0.60 11.88
CA ILE A 91 -14.59 0.95 10.48
C ILE A 91 -15.97 1.61 10.34
N ASP A 92 -16.98 1.06 10.99
CA ASP A 92 -18.36 1.53 10.90
C ASP A 92 -18.55 2.91 11.57
N ASN A 93 -17.75 3.24 12.59
CA ASN A 93 -17.77 4.53 13.27
C ASN A 93 -17.17 5.68 12.44
N ASP A 94 -16.43 5.37 11.37
CA ASP A 94 -15.87 6.33 10.39
C ASP A 94 -15.00 7.47 10.97
N VAL A 95 -14.49 7.32 12.20
CA VAL A 95 -13.56 8.31 12.80
C VAL A 95 -12.20 8.22 12.15
N TYR A 96 -11.76 7.01 11.81
CA TYR A 96 -10.53 6.74 11.10
C TYR A 96 -10.75 5.65 10.04
N SER A 97 -10.30 5.92 8.82
CA SER A 97 -10.36 4.93 7.75
C SER A 97 -9.00 4.28 7.53
N PRO A 98 -8.83 3.00 7.92
CA PRO A 98 -7.60 2.25 7.65
C PRO A 98 -7.44 1.91 6.17
N TYR A 99 -8.53 1.95 5.40
CA TYR A 99 -8.54 1.71 3.96
C TYR A 99 -8.65 3.03 3.22
N ASN A 100 -7.76 3.25 2.24
CA ASN A 100 -7.81 4.48 1.46
C ASN A 100 -7.23 4.31 0.05
N TRP A 101 -7.75 5.08 -0.87
CA TRP A 101 -7.09 5.36 -2.13
C TRP A 101 -6.01 6.39 -1.91
N MET A 102 -4.78 6.05 -2.29
CA MET A 102 -3.66 6.99 -2.35
C MET A 102 -3.38 7.33 -3.81
N VAL A 103 -3.42 8.61 -4.14
CA VAL A 103 -3.12 9.11 -5.48
C VAL A 103 -1.94 10.06 -5.39
N ARG A 104 -0.85 9.67 -6.02
CA ARG A 104 0.37 10.48 -6.14
C ARG A 104 0.29 11.30 -7.43
N SER A 105 0.49 12.62 -7.30
CA SER A 105 0.72 13.53 -8.42
C SER A 105 2.19 13.91 -8.45
N TYR A 106 2.86 13.70 -9.58
CA TYR A 106 4.31 13.86 -9.72
C TYR A 106 4.66 14.33 -11.13
N LYS A 107 5.86 14.90 -11.29
CA LYS A 107 6.41 15.32 -12.58
C LYS A 107 7.89 15.01 -12.64
N GLU A 108 8.35 14.45 -13.77
CA GLU A 108 9.77 14.14 -14.00
C GLU A 108 10.63 15.39 -13.81
N GLY A 109 11.71 15.29 -13.03
CA GLY A 109 12.63 16.37 -12.75
C GLY A 109 12.17 17.38 -11.70
N GLU A 110 10.93 17.25 -11.17
CA GLU A 110 10.41 18.16 -10.14
C GLU A 110 10.52 17.53 -8.75
N ILE A 111 10.80 18.40 -7.75
CA ILE A 111 10.79 18.00 -6.33
C ILE A 111 9.36 18.02 -5.79
N ILE A 112 8.52 18.90 -6.36
CA ILE A 112 7.12 19.04 -5.94
C ILE A 112 6.36 17.77 -6.28
N GLU A 113 5.75 17.18 -5.28
CA GLU A 113 4.89 16.01 -5.40
C GLU A 113 3.69 16.18 -4.47
N ALA A 114 2.54 15.66 -4.85
CA ALA A 114 1.39 15.60 -3.98
C ALA A 114 0.91 14.17 -3.81
N MET A 115 0.44 13.85 -2.59
CA MET A 115 -0.23 12.62 -2.26
C MET A 115 -1.61 12.96 -1.70
N PHE A 116 -2.66 12.58 -2.42
CA PHE A 116 -4.04 12.72 -1.97
C PHE A 116 -4.57 11.39 -1.48
N GLN A 117 -5.35 11.42 -0.42
CA GLN A 117 -5.95 10.23 0.18
C GLN A 117 -7.47 10.39 0.22
N PHE A 118 -8.18 9.34 -0.22
CA PHE A 118 -9.63 9.27 -0.20
C PHE A 118 -10.08 8.01 0.52
N LYS A 119 -11.13 8.10 1.30
CA LYS A 119 -11.78 6.93 1.90
C LYS A 119 -12.39 6.02 0.82
N PRO A 120 -12.79 4.79 1.15
CA PRO A 120 -13.40 3.86 0.19
C PRO A 120 -14.66 4.38 -0.50
N ASP A 121 -15.37 5.31 0.13
CA ASP A 121 -16.58 5.96 -0.39
C ASP A 121 -16.29 7.18 -1.28
N GLY A 122 -15.01 7.60 -1.34
CA GLY A 122 -14.56 8.76 -2.11
C GLY A 122 -14.49 10.06 -1.33
N SER A 123 -14.87 10.08 -0.06
CA SER A 123 -14.70 11.26 0.78
C SER A 123 -13.22 11.57 1.01
N PRO A 124 -12.82 12.85 1.08
CA PRO A 124 -11.44 13.22 1.36
C PRO A 124 -10.98 12.69 2.72
N ASN A 125 -9.80 12.08 2.76
CA ASN A 125 -9.19 11.57 4.00
C ASN A 125 -7.97 12.36 4.45
N GLY A 126 -7.19 12.90 3.49
CA GLY A 126 -6.01 13.69 3.77
C GLY A 126 -5.20 13.98 2.53
N TYR A 127 -4.16 14.79 2.70
CA TYR A 127 -3.20 15.06 1.64
C TYR A 127 -1.84 15.46 2.20
N ARG A 128 -0.82 15.35 1.36
CA ARG A 128 0.52 15.87 1.61
C ARG A 128 1.11 16.37 0.31
N ILE A 129 1.66 17.59 0.34
CA ILE A 129 2.38 18.20 -0.77
C ILE A 129 3.82 18.39 -0.30
N LYS A 130 4.77 17.82 -1.02
CA LYS A 130 6.19 18.03 -0.81
C LYS A 130 6.57 19.35 -1.46
N ILE A 131 7.02 20.29 -0.65
CA ILE A 131 7.44 21.63 -1.05
C ILE A 131 8.98 21.71 -0.93
N PRO A 132 9.72 22.22 -1.93
CA PRO A 132 11.16 22.41 -1.84
C PRO A 132 11.56 23.29 -0.66
N GLU A 133 12.77 23.05 -0.11
CA GLU A 133 13.27 23.82 1.03
C GLU A 133 13.50 25.30 0.71
N ASP A 134 13.84 25.60 -0.54
CA ASP A 134 14.09 26.94 -1.08
C ASP A 134 12.83 27.60 -1.68
N TYR A 135 11.67 26.94 -1.59
CA TYR A 135 10.41 27.51 -2.09
C TYR A 135 10.08 28.80 -1.32
N ASP A 136 9.90 29.90 -2.06
CA ASP A 136 9.64 31.21 -1.50
C ASP A 136 8.13 31.33 -1.14
N SER A 137 7.85 31.65 0.11
CA SER A 137 6.50 31.86 0.63
C SER A 137 6.56 32.74 1.88
N ASP A 138 5.61 33.64 2.03
CA ASP A 138 5.45 34.42 3.25
C ASP A 138 5.27 33.48 4.45
N SER A 139 5.88 33.82 5.57
CA SER A 139 5.75 33.05 6.81
C SER A 139 4.58 33.57 7.64
N LEU A 140 3.78 32.66 8.16
CA LEU A 140 2.76 32.96 9.17
C LEU A 140 3.34 32.81 10.57
N ASP A 141 2.77 33.50 11.55
CA ASP A 141 2.99 33.15 12.93
C ASP A 141 2.21 31.89 13.34
N GLU A 142 2.42 31.41 14.55
CA GLU A 142 1.81 30.15 15.01
C GLU A 142 0.28 30.24 15.09
N GLU A 143 -0.26 31.39 15.52
CA GLU A 143 -1.70 31.60 15.68
C GLU A 143 -2.41 31.64 14.32
N ASP A 144 -1.86 32.36 13.36
CA ASP A 144 -2.38 32.45 12.00
C ASP A 144 -2.25 31.10 11.26
N ALA A 145 -1.13 30.38 11.45
CA ALA A 145 -0.95 29.05 10.89
C ALA A 145 -1.95 28.05 11.46
N LEU A 146 -2.23 28.09 12.77
CA LEU A 146 -3.23 27.26 13.41
C LEU A 146 -4.65 27.56 12.91
N ALA A 147 -4.99 28.84 12.76
CA ALA A 147 -6.28 29.28 12.22
C ALA A 147 -6.49 28.77 10.77
N LEU A 148 -5.43 28.79 9.95
CA LEU A 148 -5.46 28.24 8.61
C LEU A 148 -5.73 26.72 8.62
N VAL A 149 -5.10 25.98 9.55
CA VAL A 149 -5.34 24.53 9.71
C VAL A 149 -6.80 24.27 10.12
N GLU A 150 -7.32 25.00 11.10
CA GLU A 150 -8.71 24.88 11.55
C GLU A 150 -9.70 25.11 10.40
N GLN A 151 -9.51 26.18 9.63
CA GLN A 151 -10.33 26.47 8.46
C GLN A 151 -10.31 25.36 7.41
N ASN A 152 -9.13 24.81 7.14
CA ASN A 152 -8.96 23.74 6.15
C ASN A 152 -9.65 22.44 6.58
N ILE A 153 -9.46 22.02 7.85
CA ILE A 153 -10.08 20.79 8.38
C ILE A 153 -11.61 20.91 8.36
N ASN A 154 -12.15 22.02 8.80
CA ASN A 154 -13.60 22.23 8.85
C ASN A 154 -14.26 22.30 7.47
N ASN A 155 -13.53 22.79 6.46
CA ASN A 155 -14.14 23.06 5.15
C ASN A 155 -13.90 21.95 4.12
N GLN A 156 -12.81 21.20 4.22
CA GLN A 156 -12.36 20.37 3.10
C GLN A 156 -11.90 18.96 3.46
N TRP A 157 -11.30 18.75 4.64
CA TRP A 157 -10.57 17.53 4.94
C TRP A 157 -10.80 17.06 6.38
N SER A 158 -10.95 15.76 6.58
CA SER A 158 -10.83 15.03 7.85
C SER A 158 -11.87 15.27 8.95
N GLY A 159 -12.91 16.06 8.75
CA GLY A 159 -14.01 16.16 9.71
C GLY A 159 -14.07 17.46 10.49
N ASN A 160 -14.57 17.41 11.73
CA ASN A 160 -14.82 18.58 12.55
C ASN A 160 -13.61 18.86 13.44
N PHE A 161 -13.02 20.05 13.33
CA PHE A 161 -11.86 20.44 14.13
C PHE A 161 -12.14 20.42 15.65
N SER A 162 -13.37 20.67 16.08
CA SER A 162 -13.77 20.64 17.51
C SER A 162 -13.62 19.25 18.16
N ASP A 163 -13.50 18.19 17.35
CA ASP A 163 -13.32 16.83 17.85
C ASP A 163 -11.85 16.51 18.18
N TYR A 164 -10.96 17.47 17.94
CA TYR A 164 -9.53 17.32 18.12
C TYR A 164 -8.97 18.29 19.16
N ASN A 165 -8.02 17.82 19.97
CA ASN A 165 -7.22 18.64 20.87
C ASN A 165 -5.79 18.75 20.33
N LEU A 166 -5.23 19.95 20.32
CA LEU A 166 -3.83 20.18 20.03
C LEU A 166 -2.97 19.59 21.16
N ILE A 167 -2.06 18.65 20.83
CA ILE A 167 -1.16 18.01 21.81
C ILE A 167 0.30 18.39 21.61
N GLU A 168 0.68 18.84 20.42
CA GLU A 168 2.04 19.27 20.13
C GLU A 168 2.02 20.34 19.03
N SER A 169 2.85 21.38 19.21
CA SER A 169 3.15 22.39 18.21
C SER A 169 4.66 22.55 18.11
N SER A 170 5.17 22.65 16.89
CA SER A 170 6.59 22.88 16.62
C SER A 170 6.76 23.69 15.34
N PHE A 171 7.91 24.35 15.20
CA PHE A 171 8.26 25.06 13.98
C PHE A 171 9.69 24.76 13.55
N LYS A 172 9.96 24.94 12.27
CA LYS A 172 11.28 24.84 11.65
C LYS A 172 11.50 26.06 10.77
N GLU A 173 12.59 26.79 11.02
CA GLU A 173 13.03 27.84 10.10
C GLU A 173 13.86 27.22 8.98
N MET A 174 13.49 27.54 7.75
CA MET A 174 14.15 27.05 6.55
C MET A 174 15.31 27.98 6.16
N PRO A 175 16.30 27.50 5.36
CA PRO A 175 17.47 28.29 4.99
C PRO A 175 17.18 29.62 4.28
N ASN A 176 16.03 29.73 3.60
CA ASN A 176 15.56 30.94 2.94
C ASN A 176 14.75 31.89 3.85
N GLY A 177 14.64 31.58 5.16
CA GLY A 177 13.89 32.35 6.15
C GLY A 177 12.41 32.00 6.25
N ARG A 178 11.89 31.07 5.43
CA ARG A 178 10.53 30.56 5.57
C ARG A 178 10.39 29.79 6.89
N VAL A 179 9.28 29.98 7.57
CA VAL A 179 8.93 29.22 8.78
C VAL A 179 7.87 28.17 8.43
N ASP A 180 8.17 26.93 8.78
CA ASP A 180 7.26 25.80 8.61
C ASP A 180 6.72 25.37 9.98
N HIS A 181 5.39 25.40 10.18
CA HIS A 181 4.73 24.97 11.41
C HIS A 181 4.21 23.54 11.28
N SER A 182 4.33 22.75 12.35
CA SER A 182 3.76 21.41 12.45
C SER A 182 2.93 21.28 13.70
N PHE A 183 1.67 20.85 13.51
CA PHE A 183 0.70 20.67 14.58
C PHE A 183 0.30 19.20 14.64
N LEU A 184 0.22 18.67 15.87
CA LEU A 184 -0.27 17.34 16.14
C LEU A 184 -1.49 17.43 17.03
N PHE A 185 -2.58 16.84 16.54
CA PHE A 185 -3.85 16.80 17.25
C PHE A 185 -4.19 15.36 17.61
N GLU A 186 -4.93 15.18 18.70
CA GLU A 186 -5.50 13.93 19.15
C GLU A 186 -7.03 14.03 19.20
N HIS A 187 -7.71 13.07 18.61
CA HIS A 187 -9.17 13.01 18.61
C HIS A 187 -9.71 12.69 19.98
N ASN A 188 -10.84 13.29 20.36
CA ASN A 188 -11.47 13.14 21.67
C ASN A 188 -11.99 11.73 21.94
N LEU A 189 -12.33 10.96 20.90
CA LEU A 189 -12.79 9.60 21.02
C LEU A 189 -11.66 8.65 21.48
N GLN A 190 -11.91 7.89 22.52
CA GLN A 190 -10.96 6.95 23.12
C GLN A 190 -11.58 5.55 23.22
N ASP A 191 -11.82 4.90 22.08
CA ASP A 191 -12.48 3.61 21.98
C ASP A 191 -11.55 2.45 21.59
N ILE A 192 -10.26 2.74 21.36
CA ILE A 192 -9.24 1.79 20.92
C ILE A 192 -8.13 1.54 21.97
N GLY A 193 -8.49 1.63 23.25
CA GLY A 193 -7.58 1.37 24.37
C GLY A 193 -6.40 2.36 24.42
N GLU A 194 -5.15 1.83 24.36
CA GLU A 194 -3.95 2.67 24.39
C GLU A 194 -3.63 3.33 23.05
N ALA A 195 -4.20 2.87 21.94
CA ALA A 195 -4.06 3.53 20.66
C ALA A 195 -4.87 4.81 20.60
N LYS A 196 -4.53 5.73 19.69
CA LYS A 196 -5.15 7.04 19.57
C LYS A 196 -5.36 7.41 18.10
N TYR A 197 -6.48 8.05 17.80
CA TYR A 197 -6.66 8.71 16.51
C TYR A 197 -5.97 10.07 16.54
N ARG A 198 -5.10 10.32 15.63
CA ARG A 198 -4.32 11.56 15.54
C ARG A 198 -4.39 12.15 14.15
N LEU A 199 -4.23 13.46 14.12
CA LEU A 199 -4.14 14.25 12.90
C LEU A 199 -2.88 15.09 12.95
N ARG A 200 -2.05 14.98 11.91
CA ARG A 200 -0.91 15.87 11.71
C ARG A 200 -1.22 16.86 10.61
N ALA A 201 -1.04 18.15 10.90
CA ALA A 201 -1.11 19.20 9.91
C ALA A 201 0.21 19.96 9.85
N THR A 202 0.63 20.35 8.65
CA THR A 202 1.83 21.17 8.43
C THR A 202 1.49 22.37 7.55
N VAL A 203 2.04 23.52 7.90
CA VAL A 203 1.93 24.78 7.17
C VAL A 203 3.34 25.20 6.81
N SER A 204 3.68 25.26 5.52
CA SER A 204 4.98 25.74 5.04
C SER A 204 4.84 27.16 4.52
N GLY A 205 5.40 28.10 5.29
CA GLY A 205 5.16 29.53 5.06
C GLY A 205 3.68 29.88 5.24
N SER A 206 2.98 30.22 4.13
CA SER A 206 1.55 30.52 4.10
C SER A 206 0.70 29.42 3.46
N ILE A 207 1.29 28.26 3.17
CA ILE A 207 0.62 27.17 2.47
C ILE A 207 0.43 25.97 3.41
N ILE A 208 -0.81 25.55 3.62
CA ILE A 208 -1.07 24.27 4.28
C ILE A 208 -0.70 23.14 3.31
N ASN A 209 0.40 22.43 3.61
CA ASN A 209 0.97 21.45 2.71
C ASN A 209 0.72 19.99 3.16
N SER A 210 0.16 19.78 4.35
CA SER A 210 -0.24 18.44 4.78
C SER A 210 -1.37 18.48 5.79
N VAL A 211 -2.36 17.60 5.58
CA VAL A 211 -3.37 17.20 6.56
C VAL A 211 -3.43 15.67 6.47
N SER A 212 -2.97 14.97 7.52
CA SER A 212 -2.79 13.52 7.50
C SER A 212 -3.32 12.89 8.78
N PRO A 213 -4.51 12.29 8.75
CA PRO A 213 -5.00 11.48 9.85
C PRO A 213 -4.22 10.16 9.92
N PHE A 214 -3.97 9.68 11.13
CA PHE A 214 -3.33 8.38 11.36
C PHE A 214 -3.74 7.81 12.72
N ALA A 215 -3.65 6.49 12.85
CA ALA A 215 -3.81 5.82 14.12
C ALA A 215 -2.44 5.68 14.80
N PHE A 216 -2.28 6.26 15.97
CA PHE A 216 -1.11 6.04 16.80
C PHE A 216 -1.28 4.73 17.57
N VAL A 217 -0.43 3.76 17.29
CA VAL A 217 -0.37 2.47 17.99
C VAL A 217 0.85 2.48 18.90
N PRO A 218 0.75 2.04 20.19
CA PRO A 218 1.86 2.07 21.13
C PRO A 218 3.10 1.33 20.62
N GLU A 219 4.27 1.93 20.81
CA GLU A 219 5.56 1.35 20.38
C GLU A 219 5.84 0.00 21.06
N SER A 220 5.38 -0.18 22.29
CA SER A 220 5.48 -1.44 23.02
C SER A 220 4.83 -2.58 22.25
N PHE A 221 3.62 -2.35 21.70
CA PHE A 221 2.93 -3.34 20.87
C PHE A 221 3.66 -3.55 19.53
N GLN A 222 4.11 -2.48 18.88
CA GLN A 222 4.85 -2.62 17.62
C GLN A 222 6.10 -3.49 17.77
N ARG A 223 6.84 -3.33 18.86
CA ARG A 223 8.01 -4.16 19.20
C ARG A 223 7.62 -5.61 19.51
N GLU A 224 6.56 -5.82 20.31
CA GLU A 224 6.04 -7.16 20.60
C GLU A 224 5.62 -7.88 19.31
N PHE A 225 4.86 -7.19 18.46
CA PHE A 225 4.39 -7.72 17.19
C PHE A 225 5.55 -8.04 16.23
N ALA A 226 6.54 -7.17 16.14
CA ALA A 226 7.75 -7.41 15.34
C ALA A 226 8.52 -8.66 15.81
N ASN A 227 8.63 -8.87 17.12
CA ASN A 227 9.27 -10.07 17.66
C ASN A 227 8.50 -11.35 17.29
N ILE A 228 7.16 -11.36 17.45
CA ILE A 228 6.32 -12.49 17.05
C ILE A 228 6.48 -12.79 15.57
N ARG A 229 6.50 -11.77 14.72
CA ARG A 229 6.71 -11.94 13.27
C ARG A 229 8.10 -12.49 12.96
N SER A 230 9.15 -11.99 13.61
CA SER A 230 10.51 -12.49 13.43
C SER A 230 10.64 -13.98 13.77
N ASP A 231 9.97 -14.43 14.83
CA ASP A 231 9.93 -15.83 15.21
C ASP A 231 9.21 -16.68 14.15
N ASN A 232 8.07 -16.21 13.66
CA ASN A 232 7.32 -16.87 12.59
C ASN A 232 8.11 -16.91 11.27
N ASP A 233 8.79 -15.82 10.91
CA ASP A 233 9.63 -15.75 9.71
C ASP A 233 10.80 -16.73 9.81
N THR A 234 11.39 -16.89 10.99
CA THR A 234 12.44 -17.88 11.24
C THR A 234 11.92 -19.32 11.02
N ILE A 235 10.72 -19.63 11.54
CA ILE A 235 10.08 -20.94 11.31
C ILE A 235 9.78 -21.14 9.83
N ALA A 236 9.29 -20.11 9.14
CA ALA A 236 8.99 -20.15 7.70
C ALA A 236 10.24 -20.38 6.86
N ILE A 237 11.37 -19.76 7.21
CA ILE A 237 12.66 -19.98 6.55
C ILE A 237 13.06 -21.45 6.66
N PHE A 238 13.04 -22.05 7.85
CA PHE A 238 13.36 -23.47 8.04
C PHE A 238 12.40 -24.38 7.29
N ALA A 239 11.10 -24.09 7.30
CA ALA A 239 10.10 -24.83 6.54
C ALA A 239 10.34 -24.75 5.03
N ASN A 240 10.71 -23.60 4.50
CA ASN A 240 11.07 -23.40 3.09
C ASN A 240 12.33 -24.17 2.71
N PHE A 241 13.38 -24.16 3.55
CA PHE A 241 14.58 -24.96 3.31
C PHE A 241 14.28 -26.46 3.32
N ALA A 242 13.45 -26.94 4.25
CA ALA A 242 13.02 -28.32 4.29
C ALA A 242 12.21 -28.69 3.04
N PHE A 243 11.29 -27.81 2.61
CA PHE A 243 10.53 -27.98 1.39
C PHE A 243 11.44 -28.07 0.15
N LEU A 244 12.36 -27.12 -0.01
CA LEU A 244 13.34 -27.13 -1.10
C LEU A 244 14.21 -28.39 -1.09
N GLY A 245 14.72 -28.81 0.08
CA GLY A 245 15.51 -30.02 0.22
C GLY A 245 14.75 -31.28 -0.17
N ILE A 246 13.54 -31.46 0.33
CA ILE A 246 12.72 -32.67 0.11
C ILE A 246 12.14 -32.69 -1.32
N TYR A 247 11.47 -31.62 -1.72
CA TYR A 247 10.71 -31.61 -2.98
C TYR A 247 11.56 -31.27 -4.18
N LEU A 248 12.43 -30.26 -4.12
CA LEU A 248 13.24 -29.88 -5.26
C LEU A 248 14.43 -30.86 -5.45
N LEU A 249 15.24 -31.06 -4.41
CA LEU A 249 16.42 -31.89 -4.48
C LEU A 249 16.08 -33.37 -4.35
N GLY A 250 15.23 -33.78 -3.43
CA GLY A 250 14.83 -35.14 -3.21
C GLY A 250 13.96 -35.67 -4.36
N ILE A 251 12.76 -35.16 -4.50
CA ILE A 251 11.78 -35.68 -5.46
C ILE A 251 12.05 -35.17 -6.87
N GLY A 252 12.31 -33.86 -7.01
CA GLY A 252 12.48 -33.21 -8.32
C GLY A 252 13.68 -33.74 -9.09
N VAL A 253 14.87 -33.67 -8.48
CA VAL A 253 16.10 -34.13 -9.10
C VAL A 253 16.07 -35.65 -9.35
N THR A 254 15.55 -36.41 -8.37
CA THR A 254 15.44 -37.88 -8.51
C THR A 254 14.48 -38.23 -9.65
N SER A 255 13.33 -37.59 -9.74
CA SER A 255 12.37 -37.78 -10.83
C SER A 255 12.96 -37.40 -12.18
N LEU A 256 13.71 -36.28 -12.24
CA LEU A 256 14.38 -35.82 -13.44
C LEU A 256 15.41 -36.89 -13.95
N ILE A 257 16.20 -37.43 -13.04
CA ILE A 257 17.17 -38.49 -13.35
C ILE A 257 16.48 -39.76 -13.89
N ILE A 258 15.39 -40.17 -13.22
CA ILE A 258 14.61 -41.35 -13.64
C ILE A 258 14.00 -41.12 -15.02
N PHE A 259 13.39 -39.98 -15.28
CA PHE A 259 12.75 -39.63 -16.55
C PHE A 259 13.79 -39.52 -17.68
N TYR A 260 14.97 -38.95 -17.38
CA TYR A 260 16.05 -38.85 -18.32
C TYR A 260 16.56 -40.25 -18.71
N ARG A 261 16.85 -41.11 -17.71
CA ARG A 261 17.36 -42.49 -17.95
C ARG A 261 16.37 -43.38 -18.71
N ASN A 262 15.05 -43.16 -18.48
CA ASN A 262 14.02 -43.95 -19.18
C ASN A 262 13.59 -43.31 -20.52
N GLY A 263 14.21 -42.24 -20.95
CA GLY A 263 13.84 -41.56 -22.20
C GLY A 263 12.45 -40.94 -22.23
N TRP A 264 11.85 -40.74 -21.06
CA TRP A 264 10.50 -40.15 -20.93
C TRP A 264 10.49 -38.64 -21.02
N LEU A 265 11.66 -37.99 -20.91
CA LEU A 265 11.79 -36.56 -20.87
C LEU A 265 11.61 -35.93 -22.27
N ARG A 266 10.57 -35.15 -22.43
CA ARG A 266 10.26 -34.43 -23.68
C ARG A 266 10.69 -32.96 -23.55
N TRP A 267 11.99 -32.73 -23.46
CA TRP A 267 12.60 -31.43 -23.16
C TRP A 267 11.96 -30.26 -23.92
N LYS A 268 11.88 -30.34 -25.25
CA LYS A 268 11.40 -29.24 -26.08
C LYS A 268 9.96 -28.81 -25.73
N LYS A 269 9.04 -29.76 -25.54
CA LYS A 269 7.66 -29.47 -25.22
C LYS A 269 7.49 -28.97 -23.78
N SER A 270 8.24 -29.56 -22.84
CA SER A 270 8.16 -29.17 -21.42
C SER A 270 8.77 -27.80 -21.19
N VAL A 271 9.93 -27.49 -21.78
CA VAL A 271 10.55 -26.16 -21.69
C VAL A 271 9.67 -25.10 -22.37
N LEU A 272 9.10 -25.40 -23.55
CA LEU A 272 8.19 -24.46 -24.22
C LEU A 272 6.93 -24.18 -23.39
N ALA A 273 6.33 -25.23 -22.80
CA ALA A 273 5.16 -25.07 -21.93
C ALA A 273 5.49 -24.28 -20.66
N ALA A 274 6.62 -24.57 -20.00
CA ALA A 274 7.08 -23.83 -18.83
C ALA A 274 7.38 -22.36 -19.15
N ALA A 275 8.07 -22.09 -20.26
CA ALA A 275 8.33 -20.73 -20.73
C ALA A 275 7.04 -19.98 -21.06
N PHE A 276 6.07 -20.64 -21.68
CA PHE A 276 4.76 -20.04 -21.96
C PHE A 276 4.02 -19.69 -20.67
N VAL A 277 3.95 -20.61 -19.70
CA VAL A 277 3.28 -20.35 -18.41
C VAL A 277 3.99 -19.24 -17.66
N ALA A 278 5.33 -19.27 -17.58
CA ALA A 278 6.11 -18.25 -16.91
C ALA A 278 5.91 -16.86 -17.55
N LEU A 279 5.99 -16.77 -18.88
CA LEU A 279 5.81 -15.54 -19.61
C LEU A 279 4.37 -14.99 -19.44
N PHE A 280 3.38 -15.86 -19.59
CA PHE A 280 1.97 -15.49 -19.49
C PHE A 280 1.60 -15.01 -18.07
N SER A 281 2.04 -15.72 -17.02
CA SER A 281 1.81 -15.31 -15.64
C SER A 281 2.51 -13.98 -15.31
N ASN A 282 3.76 -13.80 -15.78
CA ASN A 282 4.47 -12.54 -15.61
C ASN A 282 3.79 -11.37 -16.32
N ILE A 283 3.33 -11.56 -17.56
CA ILE A 283 2.58 -10.51 -18.28
C ILE A 283 1.31 -10.15 -17.51
N LEU A 284 0.51 -11.14 -17.08
CA LEU A 284 -0.72 -10.89 -16.32
C LEU A 284 -0.46 -10.15 -15.00
N LEU A 285 0.56 -10.57 -14.25
CA LEU A 285 0.94 -9.91 -13.00
C LEU A 285 1.37 -8.46 -13.26
N ASN A 286 2.24 -8.24 -14.24
CA ASN A 286 2.71 -6.88 -14.56
C ASN A 286 1.59 -5.97 -15.06
N LEU A 287 0.65 -6.47 -15.87
CA LEU A 287 -0.51 -5.69 -16.29
C LEU A 287 -1.38 -5.25 -15.10
N ASN A 288 -1.53 -6.12 -14.10
CA ASN A 288 -2.28 -5.80 -12.89
C ASN A 288 -1.55 -4.78 -12.00
N PHE A 289 -0.21 -4.85 -11.93
CA PHE A 289 0.61 -3.93 -11.14
C PHE A 289 1.01 -2.65 -11.89
N TYR A 290 0.89 -2.59 -13.21
CA TYR A 290 1.31 -1.46 -14.02
C TYR A 290 0.78 -0.09 -13.52
N PRO A 291 -0.49 0.05 -13.09
CA PRO A 291 -0.97 1.33 -12.58
C PRO A 291 -0.38 1.72 -11.23
N THR A 292 0.18 0.77 -10.48
CA THR A 292 0.70 1.01 -9.12
C THR A 292 2.21 1.21 -9.07
N PHE A 293 2.97 0.67 -10.03
CA PHE A 293 4.43 0.74 -9.95
C PHE A 293 4.98 2.17 -10.06
N TRP A 294 4.25 3.08 -10.71
CA TRP A 294 4.59 4.49 -10.76
C TRP A 294 4.53 5.19 -9.39
N MET A 295 3.91 4.56 -8.39
CA MET A 295 3.95 5.04 -7.01
C MET A 295 5.38 5.04 -6.43
N ALA A 296 6.24 4.14 -6.90
CA ALA A 296 7.65 4.02 -6.48
C ALA A 296 8.63 4.76 -7.39
N TYR A 297 8.13 5.46 -8.43
CA TYR A 297 8.99 6.20 -9.35
C TYR A 297 9.69 7.36 -8.66
N ASP A 298 11.02 7.45 -8.78
CA ASP A 298 11.81 8.59 -8.31
C ASP A 298 11.88 9.66 -9.41
N THR A 299 11.29 10.82 -9.14
CA THR A 299 11.24 11.95 -10.09
C THR A 299 12.62 12.53 -10.44
N ALA A 300 13.65 12.25 -9.64
CA ALA A 300 15.02 12.64 -9.93
C ALA A 300 15.64 11.83 -11.07
N SER A 301 15.10 10.66 -11.40
CA SER A 301 15.53 9.81 -12.51
C SER A 301 14.64 10.00 -13.74
N SER A 302 15.16 9.65 -14.94
CA SER A 302 14.32 9.66 -16.12
C SER A 302 13.34 8.49 -16.12
N LYS A 303 12.14 8.69 -16.68
CA LYS A 303 11.15 7.61 -16.84
C LYS A 303 11.69 6.45 -17.68
N SER A 304 12.52 6.74 -18.69
CA SER A 304 13.14 5.70 -19.51
C SER A 304 14.11 4.82 -18.71
N GLN A 305 14.86 5.41 -17.79
CA GLN A 305 15.73 4.66 -16.87
C GLN A 305 14.88 3.80 -15.96
N PHE A 306 13.87 4.35 -15.28
CA PHE A 306 12.98 3.62 -14.41
C PHE A 306 12.30 2.43 -15.10
N LEU A 307 11.74 2.64 -16.31
CA LEU A 307 11.15 1.57 -17.12
C LEU A 307 12.17 0.48 -17.48
N THR A 308 13.41 0.87 -17.80
CA THR A 308 14.48 -0.07 -18.11
C THR A 308 14.85 -0.93 -16.89
N GLU A 309 14.94 -0.31 -15.72
CA GLU A 309 15.20 -1.00 -14.46
C GLU A 309 14.07 -1.99 -14.11
N GLN A 310 12.81 -1.58 -14.27
CA GLN A 310 11.66 -2.45 -14.05
C GLN A 310 11.63 -3.63 -15.04
N LEU A 311 11.96 -3.39 -16.31
CA LEU A 311 12.04 -4.43 -17.34
C LEU A 311 13.17 -5.43 -17.03
N LEU A 312 14.35 -4.93 -16.68
CA LEU A 312 15.49 -5.76 -16.29
C LEU A 312 15.16 -6.56 -15.01
N GLY A 313 14.54 -5.94 -14.02
CA GLY A 313 14.05 -6.62 -12.82
C GLY A 313 13.08 -7.75 -13.16
N THR A 314 12.13 -7.52 -14.05
CA THR A 314 11.18 -8.52 -14.52
C THR A 314 11.89 -9.68 -15.24
N ILE A 315 12.88 -9.39 -16.07
CA ILE A 315 13.70 -10.42 -16.76
C ILE A 315 14.53 -11.21 -15.74
N CYS A 316 15.12 -10.54 -14.76
CA CYS A 316 15.87 -11.20 -13.68
C CYS A 316 14.97 -12.11 -12.83
N LEU A 317 13.72 -11.70 -12.55
CA LEU A 317 12.72 -12.52 -11.84
C LEU A 317 12.34 -13.79 -12.62
N LEU A 318 12.38 -13.76 -13.94
CA LEU A 318 12.23 -14.97 -14.78
C LEU A 318 13.39 -15.94 -14.59
N TYR A 319 14.56 -15.45 -14.20
CA TYR A 319 15.77 -16.28 -13.97
C TYR A 319 15.94 -16.69 -12.50
N THR A 320 15.45 -15.90 -11.54
CA THR A 320 15.65 -16.12 -10.11
C THR A 320 14.36 -15.83 -9.35
N SER A 321 13.54 -16.82 -9.12
CA SER A 321 12.34 -16.73 -8.29
C SER A 321 12.64 -16.43 -6.80
N ASP A 322 13.90 -16.30 -6.41
CA ASP A 322 14.33 -16.11 -5.02
C ASP A 322 14.81 -14.67 -4.69
N ALA A 323 14.95 -13.78 -5.68
CA ALA A 323 15.46 -12.42 -5.43
C ALA A 323 14.40 -11.39 -5.01
N ALA A 324 13.12 -11.74 -5.06
CA ALA A 324 12.02 -10.80 -4.80
C ALA A 324 11.79 -10.50 -3.31
N ASP A 325 12.31 -11.32 -2.38
CA ASP A 325 12.10 -11.16 -0.93
C ASP A 325 13.13 -10.22 -0.24
N GLU A 326 14.23 -9.88 -0.91
CA GLU A 326 15.26 -9.02 -0.30
C GLU A 326 15.09 -7.52 -0.56
N GLN A 327 14.23 -7.08 -1.47
CA GLN A 327 14.03 -5.66 -1.77
C GLN A 327 12.85 -4.99 -1.03
N GLN A 328 12.16 -5.72 -0.14
CA GLN A 328 11.11 -5.16 0.73
C GLN A 328 11.52 -5.09 2.21
N ARG A 329 12.81 -4.94 2.48
CA ARG A 329 13.29 -4.67 3.84
C ARG A 329 13.88 -3.28 3.99
#